data_a7d4cc0f0a6beef2876428afab91b016
#
_entry.id   a7d4cc0f0a6beef2876428afab91b016
#
_cell.length_a   1.000
_cell.length_b   1.000
_cell.length_c   1.000
_cell.angle_alpha   90.00
_cell.angle_beta   90.00
_cell.angle_gamma   90.00
#
_symmetry.space_group_name_H-M   'P 1'
#
loop_
_entity.id
_entity.type
_entity.pdbx_description
1 polymer ?
#
loop_
_entity_poly.entity_id
_entity_poly.type
_entity_poly.pdbx_seq_one_letter_code
_entity_poly.pdbx_strand_id
1 'polypeptide(L)'
;MTTYKLTDTENTASQYKANKLVRMIRFIDPEYNTLFSIPDGSSIVMIWMNGNKKVRQCSYVDDLHVKFNGTVYPIHRFAWFSQKDGVIYEPADLTLLPAESGHYEIYQIEQLDKVECTFTESGRPQVTIHGVNYRKAFAAMLAPCVTIDDLYQQHSVDRRFDIQKLKMVSASDVFVLKRRSGEKAYYVDAAGIHEIPDFLQKYKYVQPHGK
;
A
#
# COMPACT_ATOMS: atom_id res chain seq x y z
N MET A 1 16.26 41.79 -56.72
CA MET A 1 15.36 40.65 -56.92
C MET A 1 15.91 39.48 -56.00
N THR A 2 15.42 39.34 -54.81
CA THR A 2 15.96 38.41 -53.85
C THR A 2 14.95 37.28 -53.71
N THR A 3 15.39 36.09 -54.13
CA THR A 3 14.56 34.86 -54.07
C THR A 3 14.66 34.21 -52.68
N TYR A 4 13.58 34.19 -51.95
CA TYR A 4 13.48 33.42 -50.73
C TYR A 4 13.11 31.98 -51.07
N LYS A 5 13.98 31.02 -50.72
CA LYS A 5 13.68 29.58 -50.72
C LYS A 5 12.84 29.23 -49.51
N LEU A 6 11.63 28.77 -49.75
CA LEU A 6 10.80 28.04 -48.79
C LEU A 6 11.30 26.59 -48.72
N THR A 7 12.07 26.28 -47.68
CA THR A 7 12.32 24.92 -47.26
C THR A 7 12.19 24.92 -45.74
N ASP A 8 11.17 24.28 -45.23
CA ASP A 8 11.03 23.66 -43.89
C ASP A 8 9.58 23.63 -43.40
N THR A 9 8.67 23.08 -44.24
CA THR A 9 7.29 22.82 -43.81
C THR A 9 6.97 21.32 -43.67
N GLU A 10 7.92 20.44 -43.98
CA GLU A 10 7.65 18.99 -43.91
C GLU A 10 8.06 18.32 -42.59
N ASN A 11 8.84 18.99 -41.73
CA ASN A 11 9.34 18.36 -40.48
C ASN A 11 8.45 18.62 -39.26
N THR A 12 7.52 19.56 -39.31
CA THR A 12 6.61 19.88 -38.21
C THR A 12 5.38 18.98 -38.17
N ALA A 13 4.94 18.42 -39.29
CA ALA A 13 3.78 17.53 -39.33
C ALA A 13 4.07 16.12 -38.79
N SER A 14 5.34 15.70 -38.80
CA SER A 14 5.73 14.37 -38.26
C SER A 14 5.87 14.33 -36.75
N GLN A 15 6.16 15.47 -36.12
CA GLN A 15 6.26 15.55 -34.65
C GLN A 15 4.90 15.65 -33.93
N TYR A 16 3.85 16.11 -34.62
CA TYR A 16 2.49 16.19 -34.05
C TYR A 16 1.74 14.86 -34.04
N LYS A 17 2.24 13.80 -34.68
CA LYS A 17 1.61 12.46 -34.68
C LYS A 17 1.96 11.60 -33.47
N ALA A 18 2.82 12.02 -32.55
CA ALA A 18 3.32 11.19 -31.45
C ALA A 18 2.68 11.45 -30.09
N ASN A 19 1.85 12.45 -29.89
CA ASN A 19 1.13 12.68 -28.64
C ASN A 19 -0.28 12.07 -28.71
N LYS A 20 -0.36 10.75 -28.85
CA LYS A 20 -1.56 10.03 -28.47
C LYS A 20 -1.75 10.27 -26.99
N LEU A 21 -2.75 11.10 -26.61
CA LEU A 21 -3.14 11.28 -25.21
C LEU A 21 -3.37 9.90 -24.59
N VAL A 22 -2.40 9.45 -23.81
CA VAL A 22 -2.50 8.17 -23.12
C VAL A 22 -3.52 8.36 -22.00
N ARG A 23 -4.62 7.63 -22.07
CA ARG A 23 -5.63 7.64 -21.01
C ARG A 23 -5.02 7.10 -19.72
N MET A 24 -5.21 7.83 -18.62
CA MET A 24 -4.76 7.43 -17.29
C MET A 24 -5.91 6.81 -16.51
N ILE A 25 -5.63 5.68 -15.87
CA ILE A 25 -6.51 5.03 -14.90
C ILE A 25 -6.06 5.51 -13.52
N ARG A 26 -6.96 6.13 -12.78
CA ARG A 26 -6.69 6.65 -11.44
C ARG A 26 -7.30 5.73 -10.39
N PHE A 27 -6.48 5.06 -9.61
CA PHE A 27 -6.90 4.25 -8.47
C PHE A 27 -7.12 5.14 -7.26
N ILE A 28 -8.27 5.00 -6.64
CA ILE A 28 -8.73 5.82 -5.52
C ILE A 28 -9.14 4.95 -4.34
N ASP A 29 -9.02 5.51 -3.13
CA ASP A 29 -9.60 4.92 -1.92
C ASP A 29 -11.11 5.27 -1.80
N PRO A 30 -11.83 4.76 -0.78
CA PRO A 30 -13.22 5.08 -0.55
C PRO A 30 -13.49 6.57 -0.28
N GLU A 31 -12.51 7.32 0.14
CA GLU A 31 -12.54 8.76 0.38
C GLU A 31 -12.15 9.59 -0.86
N TYR A 32 -12.02 8.93 -2.03
CA TYR A 32 -11.62 9.51 -3.33
C TYR A 32 -10.19 10.07 -3.38
N ASN A 33 -9.33 9.74 -2.43
CA ASN A 33 -7.92 10.07 -2.55
C ASN A 33 -7.24 9.19 -3.61
N THR A 34 -6.36 9.78 -4.40
CA THR A 34 -5.61 9.03 -5.41
C THR A 34 -4.50 8.22 -4.75
N LEU A 35 -4.58 6.90 -4.83
CA LEU A 35 -3.54 5.98 -4.40
C LEU A 35 -2.37 5.98 -5.39
N PHE A 36 -2.69 5.75 -6.66
CA PHE A 36 -1.75 5.81 -7.79
C PHE A 36 -2.51 5.95 -9.11
N SER A 37 -1.78 6.25 -10.18
CA SER A 37 -2.32 6.30 -11.55
C SER A 37 -1.43 5.51 -12.49
N ILE A 38 -2.03 4.84 -13.47
CA ILE A 38 -1.32 4.08 -14.51
C ILE A 38 -1.90 4.39 -15.90
N PRO A 39 -1.11 4.29 -16.96
CA PRO A 39 -1.63 4.32 -18.33
C PRO A 39 -2.57 3.15 -18.59
N ASP A 40 -3.59 3.36 -19.42
CA ASP A 40 -4.46 2.30 -19.93
C ASP A 40 -3.64 1.18 -20.60
N GLY A 41 -3.95 -0.07 -20.28
CA GLY A 41 -3.22 -1.24 -20.74
C GLY A 41 -1.97 -1.60 -19.93
N SER A 42 -1.64 -0.83 -18.90
CA SER A 42 -0.52 -1.16 -18.00
C SER A 42 -0.84 -2.36 -17.12
N SER A 43 0.20 -2.93 -16.53
CA SER A 43 0.08 -4.05 -15.60
C SER A 43 0.11 -3.58 -14.15
N ILE A 44 -0.61 -4.28 -13.30
CA ILE A 44 -0.49 -4.15 -11.85
C ILE A 44 -0.09 -5.48 -11.21
N VAL A 45 0.61 -5.37 -10.09
CA VAL A 45 0.99 -6.49 -9.24
C VAL A 45 -0.05 -6.63 -8.14
N MET A 46 -0.61 -7.81 -8.00
CA MET A 46 -1.40 -8.20 -6.84
C MET A 46 -0.48 -8.90 -5.86
N ILE A 47 -0.46 -8.43 -4.61
CA ILE A 47 0.40 -8.96 -3.54
C ILE A 47 -0.50 -9.47 -2.43
N TRP A 48 -0.49 -10.78 -2.18
CA TRP A 48 -1.22 -11.39 -1.08
C TRP A 48 -0.46 -11.30 0.23
N MET A 49 -1.16 -11.43 1.35
CA MET A 49 -0.57 -11.41 2.70
C MET A 49 0.51 -12.47 2.91
N ASN A 50 0.43 -13.60 2.21
CA ASN A 50 1.45 -14.65 2.22
C ASN A 50 2.68 -14.33 1.35
N GLY A 51 2.74 -13.14 0.72
CA GLY A 51 3.83 -12.69 -0.13
C GLY A 51 3.73 -13.16 -1.60
N ASN A 52 2.75 -13.98 -1.96
CA ASN A 52 2.56 -14.38 -3.35
C ASN A 52 2.23 -13.16 -4.22
N LYS A 53 2.77 -13.15 -5.44
CA LYS A 53 2.57 -12.06 -6.40
C LYS A 53 1.99 -12.57 -7.71
N LYS A 54 1.10 -11.79 -8.31
CA LYS A 54 0.53 -12.08 -9.63
C LYS A 54 0.33 -10.79 -10.42
N VAL A 55 0.91 -10.75 -11.61
CA VAL A 55 0.75 -9.61 -12.53
C VAL A 55 -0.53 -9.78 -13.36
N ARG A 56 -1.28 -8.70 -13.51
CA ARG A 56 -2.50 -8.62 -14.33
C ARG A 56 -2.50 -7.33 -15.15
N GLN A 57 -2.84 -7.46 -16.43
CA GLN A 57 -3.06 -6.30 -17.29
C GLN A 57 -4.36 -5.61 -16.90
N CYS A 58 -4.31 -4.30 -16.74
CA CYS A 58 -5.40 -3.43 -16.40
C CYS A 58 -5.85 -2.65 -17.63
N SER A 59 -7.13 -2.67 -17.94
CA SER A 59 -7.71 -1.89 -19.01
C SER A 59 -8.77 -0.93 -18.47
N TYR A 60 -8.79 0.28 -19.01
CA TYR A 60 -9.79 1.28 -18.72
C TYR A 60 -11.16 0.84 -19.20
N VAL A 61 -12.20 1.07 -18.42
CA VAL A 61 -13.60 0.92 -18.79
C VAL A 61 -14.26 2.30 -18.77
N ASP A 62 -14.29 2.92 -17.61
CA ASP A 62 -14.73 4.29 -17.36
C ASP A 62 -14.01 4.86 -16.12
N ASP A 63 -14.40 6.06 -15.68
CA ASP A 63 -13.72 6.75 -14.56
C ASP A 63 -13.89 6.05 -13.21
N LEU A 64 -14.83 5.10 -13.11
CA LEU A 64 -15.12 4.35 -11.89
C LEU A 64 -14.84 2.85 -12.01
N HIS A 65 -14.49 2.36 -13.21
CA HIS A 65 -14.30 0.94 -13.46
C HIS A 65 -13.05 0.63 -14.27
N VAL A 66 -12.46 -0.49 -13.94
CA VAL A 66 -11.33 -1.09 -14.67
C VAL A 66 -11.63 -2.55 -14.99
N LYS A 67 -10.91 -3.10 -15.94
CA LYS A 67 -11.06 -4.50 -16.38
C LYS A 67 -9.76 -5.26 -16.21
N PHE A 68 -9.85 -6.41 -15.54
CA PHE A 68 -8.77 -7.40 -15.45
C PHE A 68 -9.24 -8.74 -16.03
N ASN A 69 -8.48 -9.28 -16.99
CA ASN A 69 -8.79 -10.58 -17.59
C ASN A 69 -10.27 -10.77 -17.98
N GLY A 70 -10.89 -9.74 -18.54
CA GLY A 70 -12.29 -9.79 -18.96
C GLY A 70 -13.32 -9.41 -17.89
N THR A 71 -12.96 -9.39 -16.61
CA THR A 71 -13.88 -9.02 -15.52
C THR A 71 -13.76 -7.55 -15.18
N VAL A 72 -14.89 -6.87 -15.05
CA VAL A 72 -14.99 -5.45 -14.69
C VAL A 72 -15.08 -5.30 -13.18
N TYR A 73 -14.33 -4.37 -12.65
CA TYR A 73 -14.26 -4.07 -11.21
C TYR A 73 -14.44 -2.56 -10.98
N PRO A 74 -15.20 -2.15 -9.95
CA PRO A 74 -15.18 -0.78 -9.49
C PRO A 74 -13.80 -0.39 -8.95
N ILE A 75 -13.28 0.78 -9.35
CA ILE A 75 -11.93 1.24 -9.00
C ILE A 75 -11.71 1.33 -7.48
N HIS A 76 -12.68 1.85 -6.73
CA HIS A 76 -12.61 1.98 -5.28
C HIS A 76 -12.53 0.62 -4.55
N ARG A 77 -12.92 -0.47 -5.19
CA ARG A 77 -12.82 -1.82 -4.60
C ARG A 77 -11.39 -2.30 -4.41
N PHE A 78 -10.39 -1.69 -5.05
CA PHE A 78 -9.00 -2.11 -4.84
C PHE A 78 -8.56 -1.89 -3.40
N ALA A 79 -8.92 -0.76 -2.78
CA ALA A 79 -8.74 -0.55 -1.35
C ALA A 79 -9.58 -1.54 -0.51
N TRP A 80 -10.80 -1.85 -0.94
CA TRP A 80 -11.67 -2.84 -0.29
C TRP A 80 -11.14 -4.28 -0.40
N PHE A 81 -10.64 -4.69 -1.56
CA PHE A 81 -10.05 -6.03 -1.72
C PHE A 81 -8.83 -6.22 -0.84
N SER A 82 -7.98 -5.19 -0.69
CA SER A 82 -6.86 -5.27 0.22
C SER A 82 -7.31 -5.43 1.68
N GLN A 83 -8.42 -4.84 2.06
CA GLN A 83 -8.99 -4.99 3.41
C GLN A 83 -9.64 -6.37 3.61
N LYS A 84 -10.47 -6.80 2.68
CA LYS A 84 -11.26 -8.04 2.82
C LYS A 84 -10.43 -9.29 2.56
N ASP A 85 -9.65 -9.30 1.49
CA ASP A 85 -8.99 -10.49 0.98
C ASP A 85 -7.49 -10.53 1.29
N GLY A 86 -6.97 -9.49 1.95
CA GLY A 86 -5.53 -9.34 2.23
C GLY A 86 -4.67 -9.23 0.97
N VAL A 87 -5.26 -8.71 -0.12
CA VAL A 87 -4.58 -8.49 -1.40
C VAL A 87 -4.32 -7.01 -1.58
N ILE A 88 -3.07 -6.67 -1.86
CA ILE A 88 -2.64 -5.32 -2.17
C ILE A 88 -2.38 -5.23 -3.66
N TYR A 89 -2.77 -4.13 -4.26
CA TYR A 89 -2.55 -3.86 -5.67
C TYR A 89 -1.62 -2.66 -5.81
N GLU A 90 -0.60 -2.79 -6.63
CA GLU A 90 0.31 -1.67 -6.96
C GLU A 90 0.73 -1.75 -8.42
N PRO A 91 1.16 -0.64 -9.05
CA PRO A 91 1.65 -0.66 -10.42
C PRO A 91 2.79 -1.68 -10.57
N ALA A 92 2.81 -2.43 -11.67
CA ALA A 92 3.94 -3.31 -11.97
C ALA A 92 5.23 -2.51 -12.20
N ASP A 93 5.09 -1.30 -12.73
CA ASP A 93 6.15 -0.29 -12.76
C ASP A 93 6.02 0.61 -11.54
N LEU A 94 6.85 0.38 -10.54
CA LEU A 94 6.85 1.14 -9.29
C LEU A 94 7.18 2.62 -9.46
N THR A 95 7.69 3.04 -10.63
CA THR A 95 7.92 4.47 -10.92
C THR A 95 6.61 5.25 -11.03
N LEU A 96 5.51 4.56 -11.33
CA LEU A 96 4.17 5.14 -11.40
C LEU A 96 3.53 5.35 -10.03
N LEU A 97 4.06 4.69 -8.99
CA LEU A 97 3.58 4.86 -7.63
C LEU A 97 4.03 6.23 -7.09
N PRO A 98 3.12 7.11 -6.65
CA PRO A 98 3.52 8.33 -5.96
C PRO A 98 4.45 8.02 -4.77
N ALA A 99 5.47 8.84 -4.57
CA ALA A 99 6.50 8.59 -3.54
C ALA A 99 5.91 8.37 -2.13
N GLU A 100 4.79 9.03 -1.83
CA GLU A 100 4.10 9.00 -0.54
C GLU A 100 3.06 7.88 -0.43
N SER A 101 2.68 7.25 -1.54
CA SER A 101 1.79 6.09 -1.52
C SER A 101 2.58 4.80 -1.29
N GLY A 102 1.87 3.73 -0.99
CA GLY A 102 2.47 2.43 -0.75
C GLY A 102 1.45 1.47 -0.17
N HIS A 103 1.87 0.72 0.83
CA HIS A 103 0.97 -0.11 1.63
C HIS A 103 1.41 -0.11 3.10
N TYR A 104 0.49 -0.52 3.96
CA TYR A 104 0.78 -0.74 5.37
C TYR A 104 0.32 -2.11 5.81
N GLU A 105 0.94 -2.61 6.84
CA GLU A 105 0.62 -3.88 7.45
C GLU A 105 0.41 -3.67 8.95
N ILE A 106 -0.52 -4.41 9.54
CA ILE A 106 -0.75 -4.44 10.99
C ILE A 106 -0.35 -5.82 11.48
N TYR A 107 0.50 -5.83 12.49
CA TYR A 107 0.97 -7.01 13.17
C TYR A 107 0.40 -7.04 14.57
N GLN A 108 -0.22 -8.16 14.93
CA GLN A 108 -0.84 -8.38 16.22
C GLN A 108 -0.25 -9.61 16.90
N ILE A 109 -0.18 -9.57 18.22
CA ILE A 109 0.27 -10.70 19.02
C ILE A 109 -0.79 -11.81 18.94
N GLU A 110 -0.37 -13.01 18.58
CA GLU A 110 -1.26 -14.14 18.43
C GLU A 110 -1.62 -14.77 19.79
N GLN A 111 -0.66 -14.81 20.70
CA GLN A 111 -0.81 -15.43 22.02
C GLN A 111 -0.25 -14.47 23.09
N LEU A 112 -1.14 -13.74 23.74
CA LEU A 112 -0.78 -12.75 24.77
C LEU A 112 -0.10 -13.36 25.99
N ASP A 113 -0.41 -14.61 26.31
CA ASP A 113 0.15 -15.36 27.43
C ASP A 113 1.63 -15.73 27.27
N LYS A 114 2.17 -15.63 26.07
CA LYS A 114 3.58 -15.92 25.76
C LYS A 114 4.46 -14.68 25.67
N VAL A 115 3.91 -13.49 25.87
CA VAL A 115 4.64 -12.24 25.74
C VAL A 115 5.01 -11.73 27.13
N GLU A 116 6.28 -11.72 27.43
CA GLU A 116 6.81 -10.97 28.57
C GLU A 116 6.78 -9.47 28.24
N CYS A 117 5.60 -8.87 28.33
CA CYS A 117 5.41 -7.43 28.23
C CYS A 117 5.73 -6.81 29.59
N THR A 118 6.96 -6.45 29.83
CA THR A 118 7.29 -5.57 30.94
C THR A 118 6.93 -4.15 30.56
N PHE A 119 5.76 -3.70 31.00
CA PHE A 119 5.40 -2.28 30.96
C PHE A 119 6.28 -1.56 31.98
N THR A 120 7.28 -0.80 31.51
CA THR A 120 8.04 0.06 32.42
C THR A 120 7.30 1.37 32.59
N GLU A 121 7.02 1.76 33.83
CA GLU A 121 6.36 3.01 34.25
C GLU A 121 7.08 4.30 33.79
N SER A 122 8.25 4.20 33.19
CA SER A 122 9.12 5.34 32.84
C SER A 122 9.00 5.85 31.41
N GLY A 123 7.99 5.44 30.63
CA GLY A 123 7.71 6.01 29.30
C GLY A 123 8.79 5.78 28.24
N ARG A 124 9.79 4.95 28.49
CA ARG A 124 10.75 4.48 27.49
C ARG A 124 10.52 3.01 27.20
N PRO A 125 10.21 2.64 25.97
CA PRO A 125 10.00 1.25 25.61
C PRO A 125 11.32 0.48 25.68
N GLN A 126 11.61 -0.15 26.81
CA GLN A 126 12.57 -1.26 26.87
C GLN A 126 11.87 -2.58 26.52
N VAL A 127 10.82 -2.53 25.71
CA VAL A 127 10.14 -3.72 25.26
C VAL A 127 10.98 -4.35 24.17
N THR A 128 11.59 -5.49 24.49
CA THR A 128 12.21 -6.31 23.45
C THR A 128 11.08 -6.96 22.65
N ILE A 129 10.69 -6.30 21.57
CA ILE A 129 9.62 -6.78 20.70
C ILE A 129 10.17 -7.96 19.90
N HIS A 130 9.78 -9.16 20.28
CA HIS A 130 10.14 -10.37 19.54
C HIS A 130 9.17 -10.58 18.38
N GLY A 131 9.62 -10.32 17.16
CA GLY A 131 8.82 -10.49 15.94
C GLY A 131 8.18 -11.88 15.78
N VAL A 132 8.75 -12.92 16.43
CA VAL A 132 8.20 -14.29 16.48
C VAL A 132 6.80 -14.38 17.10
N ASN A 133 6.48 -13.43 17.97
CA ASN A 133 5.19 -13.42 18.68
C ASN A 133 4.09 -12.72 17.88
N TYR A 134 4.46 -12.13 16.75
CA TYR A 134 3.56 -11.33 15.92
C TYR A 134 3.16 -12.09 14.67
N ARG A 135 1.89 -12.00 14.31
CA ARG A 135 1.39 -12.38 13.00
C ARG A 135 0.92 -11.14 12.24
N LYS A 136 1.07 -11.15 10.94
CA LYS A 136 0.45 -10.15 10.08
C LYS A 136 -1.06 -10.40 10.06
N ALA A 137 -1.80 -9.51 10.70
CA ALA A 137 -3.26 -9.59 10.82
C ALA A 137 -3.97 -8.89 9.66
N PHE A 138 -3.33 -7.85 9.09
CA PHE A 138 -3.95 -7.01 8.08
C PHE A 138 -2.92 -6.39 7.15
N ALA A 139 -3.31 -6.09 5.91
CA ALA A 139 -2.54 -5.30 4.97
C ALA A 139 -3.49 -4.53 4.04
N ALA A 140 -3.17 -3.27 3.76
CA ALA A 140 -3.93 -2.43 2.84
C ALA A 140 -3.05 -1.41 2.12
N MET A 141 -3.62 -0.76 1.10
CA MET A 141 -2.98 0.37 0.42
C MET A 141 -2.85 1.56 1.36
N LEU A 142 -1.73 2.26 1.23
CA LEU A 142 -1.44 3.50 1.95
C LEU A 142 -1.55 4.66 0.98
N ALA A 143 -2.60 5.49 1.15
CA ALA A 143 -2.77 6.68 0.35
C ALA A 143 -1.65 7.70 0.62
N PRO A 144 -1.32 8.59 -0.34
CA PRO A 144 -0.48 9.74 -0.07
C PRO A 144 -1.03 10.55 1.10
N CYS A 145 -0.17 11.18 1.86
CA CYS A 145 -0.50 12.04 3.01
C CYS A 145 -1.12 11.35 4.24
N VAL A 146 -1.46 10.07 4.18
CA VAL A 146 -1.94 9.32 5.36
C VAL A 146 -0.80 9.11 6.34
N THR A 147 -1.01 9.54 7.58
CA THR A 147 -0.04 9.43 8.67
C THR A 147 -0.26 8.17 9.50
N ILE A 148 0.68 7.85 10.38
CA ILE A 148 0.52 6.74 11.32
C ILE A 148 -0.62 7.03 12.33
N ASP A 149 -0.80 8.28 12.71
CA ASP A 149 -1.89 8.68 13.62
C ASP A 149 -3.26 8.50 12.96
N ASP A 150 -3.40 8.83 11.68
CA ASP A 150 -4.62 8.57 10.90
C ASP A 150 -4.96 7.09 10.87
N LEU A 151 -3.96 6.23 10.61
CA LEU A 151 -4.15 4.77 10.60
C LEU A 151 -4.54 4.26 11.98
N TYR A 152 -3.89 4.75 13.04
CA TYR A 152 -4.24 4.36 14.40
C TYR A 152 -5.69 4.74 14.73
N GLN A 153 -6.10 5.96 14.44
CA GLN A 153 -7.48 6.40 14.63
C GLN A 153 -8.47 5.56 13.82
N GLN A 154 -8.13 5.22 12.58
CA GLN A 154 -8.97 4.40 11.73
C GLN A 154 -9.20 2.99 12.29
N HIS A 155 -8.18 2.38 12.89
CA HIS A 155 -8.20 0.99 13.35
C HIS A 155 -8.44 0.81 14.84
N SER A 156 -8.36 1.87 15.66
CA SER A 156 -8.64 1.84 17.09
C SER A 156 -10.12 2.00 17.44
N VAL A 157 -10.93 2.43 16.47
CA VAL A 157 -12.38 2.55 16.65
C VAL A 157 -13.04 1.26 16.20
N ASP A 158 -13.97 0.72 17.01
CA ASP A 158 -14.81 -0.43 16.66
C ASP A 158 -15.74 -0.07 15.49
N ARG A 159 -15.18 0.01 14.30
CA ARG A 159 -15.94 -0.04 13.07
C ARG A 159 -16.09 -1.51 12.75
N ARG A 160 -17.30 -2.02 12.88
CA ARG A 160 -17.70 -3.39 12.52
C ARG A 160 -17.48 -3.65 11.03
N PHE A 161 -16.23 -3.65 10.61
CA PHE A 161 -15.85 -4.23 9.34
C PHE A 161 -15.66 -5.72 9.58
N ASP A 162 -16.32 -6.50 8.78
CA ASP A 162 -16.29 -7.97 8.74
C ASP A 162 -14.89 -8.49 8.32
N ILE A 163 -13.84 -7.99 8.96
CA ILE A 163 -12.45 -8.40 8.74
C ILE A 163 -12.18 -9.52 9.73
N GLN A 164 -12.39 -10.73 9.28
CA GLN A 164 -12.39 -11.97 10.07
C GLN A 164 -11.11 -12.23 10.89
N LYS A 165 -10.05 -11.43 10.78
CA LYS A 165 -8.77 -11.69 11.45
C LYS A 165 -8.13 -10.49 12.16
N LEU A 166 -8.54 -9.28 11.85
CA LEU A 166 -8.04 -8.08 12.50
C LEU A 166 -8.86 -7.81 13.77
N LYS A 167 -8.22 -7.86 14.92
CA LYS A 167 -8.78 -7.28 16.14
C LYS A 167 -8.60 -5.76 16.09
N MET A 168 -9.45 -5.03 16.80
CA MET A 168 -9.25 -3.59 17.03
C MET A 168 -7.81 -3.35 17.48
N VAL A 169 -7.16 -2.36 16.89
CA VAL A 169 -5.78 -2.02 17.22
C VAL A 169 -5.71 -1.47 18.63
N SER A 170 -4.78 -1.98 19.40
CA SER A 170 -4.58 -1.65 20.81
C SER A 170 -3.09 -1.59 21.15
N ALA A 171 -2.78 -1.31 22.41
CA ALA A 171 -1.42 -1.40 22.91
C ALA A 171 -0.80 -2.78 22.59
N SER A 172 0.47 -2.78 22.24
CA SER A 172 1.29 -3.90 21.77
C SER A 172 1.16 -4.24 20.28
N ASP A 173 0.28 -3.61 19.52
CA ASP A 173 0.21 -3.81 18.08
C ASP A 173 1.31 -3.02 17.35
N VAL A 174 1.68 -3.50 16.15
CA VAL A 174 2.72 -2.88 15.32
C VAL A 174 2.16 -2.56 13.94
N PHE A 175 2.34 -1.31 13.51
CA PHE A 175 2.14 -0.90 12.14
C PHE A 175 3.47 -0.93 11.37
N VAL A 176 3.46 -1.45 10.17
CA VAL A 176 4.59 -1.35 9.23
C VAL A 176 4.13 -0.59 8.00
N LEU A 177 4.68 0.60 7.80
CA LEU A 177 4.42 1.43 6.64
C LEU A 177 5.51 1.18 5.61
N LYS A 178 5.12 0.77 4.40
CA LYS A 178 6.00 0.47 3.27
C LYS A 178 5.72 1.48 2.16
N ARG A 179 6.57 2.48 2.06
CA ARG A 179 6.53 3.51 1.03
C ARG A 179 7.70 3.33 0.06
N ARG A 180 7.66 4.02 -1.06
CA ARG A 180 8.80 4.05 -1.99
C ARG A 180 10.08 4.58 -1.34
N SER A 181 9.95 5.48 -0.36
CA SER A 181 11.06 6.06 0.40
C SER A 181 11.70 5.08 1.40
N GLY A 182 11.05 3.96 1.71
CA GLY A 182 11.51 2.96 2.65
C GLY A 182 10.40 2.37 3.51
N GLU A 183 10.81 1.47 4.41
CA GLU A 183 9.93 0.80 5.35
C GLU A 183 10.17 1.35 6.76
N LYS A 184 9.08 1.61 7.51
CA LYS A 184 9.11 2.05 8.90
C LYS A 184 8.14 1.22 9.73
N ALA A 185 8.55 0.84 10.92
CA ALA A 185 7.69 0.13 11.86
C ALA A 185 7.40 1.01 13.08
N TYR A 186 6.16 0.94 13.57
CA TYR A 186 5.66 1.72 14.69
C TYR A 186 4.94 0.84 15.69
N TYR A 187 5.32 0.94 16.93
CA TYR A 187 4.72 0.23 18.05
C TYR A 187 3.71 1.11 18.77
N VAL A 188 2.58 0.55 19.11
CA VAL A 188 1.53 1.22 19.88
C VAL A 188 1.68 0.84 21.34
N ASP A 189 1.76 1.82 22.23
CA ASP A 189 1.72 1.63 23.68
C ASP A 189 0.72 2.58 24.35
N ALA A 190 0.67 2.55 25.67
CA ALA A 190 -0.22 3.41 26.46
C ALA A 190 0.17 4.91 26.41
N ALA A 191 1.43 5.21 26.06
CA ALA A 191 1.95 6.58 25.97
C ALA A 191 1.84 7.16 24.54
N GLY A 192 1.57 6.30 23.54
CA GLY A 192 1.42 6.73 22.14
C GLY A 192 2.00 5.76 21.14
N ILE A 193 2.49 6.28 20.03
CA ILE A 193 3.03 5.52 18.91
C ILE A 193 4.51 5.84 18.74
N HIS A 194 5.36 4.81 18.73
CA HIS A 194 6.82 4.96 18.70
C HIS A 194 7.44 4.19 17.53
N GLU A 195 8.36 4.82 16.81
CA GLU A 195 9.13 4.15 15.74
C GLU A 195 10.07 3.09 16.33
N ILE A 196 10.06 1.88 15.76
CA ILE A 196 10.84 0.73 16.20
C ILE A 196 11.62 0.11 15.02
N PRO A 197 12.77 0.66 14.65
CA PRO A 197 13.48 0.27 13.43
C PRO A 197 13.90 -1.20 13.39
N ASP A 198 14.14 -1.82 14.56
CA ASP A 198 14.62 -3.20 14.65
C ASP A 198 13.54 -4.27 14.39
N PHE A 199 12.27 -3.91 14.40
CA PHE A 199 11.17 -4.87 14.23
C PHE A 199 11.28 -5.62 12.91
N LEU A 200 11.50 -4.91 11.82
CA LEU A 200 11.58 -5.48 10.49
C LEU A 200 12.76 -6.45 10.32
N GLN A 201 13.89 -6.15 10.94
CA GLN A 201 15.07 -7.02 10.91
C GLN A 201 14.79 -8.32 11.65
N LYS A 202 14.23 -8.25 12.84
CA LYS A 202 13.88 -9.41 13.67
C LYS A 202 12.80 -10.28 13.02
N TYR A 203 11.80 -9.67 12.40
CA TYR A 203 10.72 -10.39 11.73
C TYR A 203 11.19 -11.14 10.47
N LYS A 204 12.10 -10.54 9.69
CA LYS A 204 12.68 -11.20 8.50
C LYS A 204 13.47 -12.48 8.85
N TYR A 205 14.06 -12.55 10.04
CA TYR A 205 14.85 -13.71 10.49
C TYR A 205 14.01 -14.89 10.98
N VAL A 206 12.74 -14.69 11.26
CA VAL A 206 11.92 -15.67 11.98
C VAL A 206 10.85 -16.32 11.12
N GLN A 207 10.70 -15.93 9.85
CA GLN A 207 9.82 -16.70 8.98
C GLN A 207 10.44 -18.07 8.72
N PRO A 208 9.91 -19.18 9.28
CA PRO A 208 10.34 -20.50 8.87
C PRO A 208 10.05 -20.62 7.38
N HIS A 209 11.05 -21.02 6.61
CA HIS A 209 10.84 -21.43 5.23
C HIS A 209 9.73 -22.48 5.26
N GLY A 210 8.54 -22.11 4.79
CA GLY A 210 7.43 -23.03 4.67
C GLY A 210 7.85 -24.23 3.85
N LYS A 211 7.74 -25.39 4.46
CA LYS A 211 7.80 -26.66 3.75
C LYS A 211 6.54 -26.85 2.94
#